data_e6ecbe5d3552cd12550e4e3cb1dab34a
#
_entry.id   e6ecbe5d3552cd12550e4e3cb1dab34a
#
_cell.length_a   1.000
_cell.length_b   1.000
_cell.length_c   1.000
_cell.angle_alpha   90.00
_cell.angle_beta   90.00
_cell.angle_gamma   90.00
#
_symmetry.space_group_name_H-M   'P 1'
#
loop_
_entity.id
_entity.type
_entity.pdbx_description
1 polymer ?
#
loop_
_entity_poly.entity_id
_entity_poly.type
_entity_poly.pdbx_seq_one_letter_code
_entity_poly.pdbx_strand_id
1 'polypeptide(L)'
;MHRYVNDKYSQQYKATIGADFLTKEVTVDGDKVATMQVWDTAGQERFQSLGVAFYRGADCCVLVYDVTNASSFENIKSWRDEFLVHANVNSPETFPFVILGNKIDAEESKKIVSEKSAQELAKSLGDITFGFLNKCQKRXKR
;
A
#
# COMPACT_ATOMS: atom_id res chain seq x y z
N MET A 1 -5.24 6.78 -0.36
CA MET A 1 -6.21 6.33 0.66
C MET A 1 -7.56 7.05 0.60
N HIS A 2 -7.63 8.37 0.66
CA HIS A 2 -8.90 9.13 0.66
C HIS A 2 -9.84 8.75 -0.49
N ARG A 3 -9.29 8.40 -1.66
CA ARG A 3 -10.11 7.95 -2.78
C ARG A 3 -10.81 6.63 -2.48
N TYR A 4 -10.13 5.69 -1.84
CA TYR A 4 -10.70 4.39 -1.51
C TYR A 4 -11.73 4.48 -0.39
N VAL A 5 -11.43 5.25 0.66
CA VAL A 5 -12.30 5.34 1.85
C VAL A 5 -13.48 6.28 1.61
N ASN A 6 -13.22 7.47 1.06
CA ASN A 6 -14.19 8.58 1.01
C ASN A 6 -14.68 8.92 -0.40
N ASP A 7 -14.23 8.21 -1.44
CA ASP A 7 -14.47 8.52 -2.86
C ASP A 7 -14.02 9.94 -3.26
N LYS A 8 -13.09 10.52 -2.49
CA LYS A 8 -12.59 11.88 -2.73
C LYS A 8 -11.17 11.84 -3.28
N TYR A 9 -10.92 12.67 -4.28
CA TYR A 9 -9.60 12.89 -4.84
C TYR A 9 -9.31 14.39 -4.86
N SER A 10 -8.15 14.77 -4.33
CA SER A 10 -7.65 16.15 -4.40
C SER A 10 -6.43 16.19 -5.33
N GLN A 11 -6.36 17.20 -6.18
CA GLN A 11 -5.18 17.43 -7.02
C GLN A 11 -4.05 18.07 -6.21
N GLN A 12 -4.37 18.59 -5.03
CA GLN A 12 -3.38 19.21 -4.17
C GLN A 12 -2.54 18.15 -3.45
N TYR A 13 -1.27 18.12 -3.77
CA TYR A 13 -0.33 17.18 -3.12
C TYR A 13 0.01 17.68 -1.70
N LYS A 14 -0.20 16.81 -0.73
CA LYS A 14 0.27 17.01 0.64
C LYS A 14 1.03 15.76 1.09
N ALA A 15 2.28 15.93 1.47
CA ALA A 15 3.06 14.84 2.04
C ALA A 15 2.51 14.48 3.42
N THR A 16 2.38 13.18 3.68
CA THR A 16 1.98 12.70 5.01
C THR A 16 3.11 12.95 6.00
N ILE A 17 2.79 13.57 7.14
CA ILE A 17 3.73 13.79 8.24
C ILE A 17 3.27 12.90 9.39
N GLY A 18 4.07 11.89 9.72
CA GLY A 18 3.70 10.88 10.72
C GLY A 18 2.78 9.82 10.12
N ALA A 19 1.53 9.78 10.53
CA ALA A 19 0.54 8.85 10.00
C ALA A 19 -0.84 9.51 9.90
N ASP A 20 -1.60 9.13 8.88
CA ASP A 20 -3.02 9.50 8.73
C ASP A 20 -3.87 8.25 8.96
N PHE A 21 -5.03 8.42 9.56
CA PHE A 21 -5.89 7.30 9.97
C PHE A 21 -7.26 7.41 9.30
N LEU A 22 -7.68 6.33 8.66
CA LEU A 22 -8.97 6.24 7.99
C LEU A 22 -9.66 4.91 8.33
N THR A 23 -10.98 4.95 8.45
CA THR A 23 -11.80 3.76 8.73
C THR A 23 -12.76 3.50 7.57
N LYS A 24 -12.92 2.23 7.22
CA LYS A 24 -13.88 1.80 6.21
C LYS A 24 -14.50 0.46 6.58
N GLU A 25 -15.82 0.37 6.49
CA GLU A 25 -16.53 -0.90 6.59
C GLU A 25 -16.49 -1.60 5.22
N VAL A 26 -16.17 -2.88 5.25
CA VAL A 26 -16.14 -3.72 4.04
C VAL A 26 -16.93 -5.00 4.32
N THR A 27 -17.70 -5.44 3.33
CA THR A 27 -18.40 -6.72 3.42
C THR A 27 -17.44 -7.83 2.98
N VAL A 28 -17.32 -8.85 3.81
CA VAL A 28 -16.48 -10.03 3.57
C VAL A 28 -17.35 -11.30 3.71
N ASP A 29 -17.05 -12.31 2.95
CA ASP A 29 -17.68 -13.64 3.05
C ASP A 29 -19.22 -13.59 3.17
N GLY A 30 -19.86 -12.99 2.18
CA GLY A 30 -21.32 -12.86 2.16
C GLY A 30 -21.80 -11.64 2.95
N ASP A 31 -22.39 -11.85 4.13
CA ASP A 31 -23.03 -10.78 4.89
C ASP A 31 -22.20 -10.27 6.08
N LYS A 32 -21.01 -10.80 6.28
CA LYS A 32 -20.14 -10.35 7.39
C LYS A 32 -19.54 -8.98 7.07
N VAL A 33 -19.59 -8.07 8.03
CA VAL A 33 -19.01 -6.74 7.91
C VAL A 33 -17.75 -6.66 8.78
N ALA A 34 -16.64 -6.28 8.17
CA ALA A 34 -15.39 -6.00 8.87
C ALA A 34 -15.12 -4.50 8.85
N THR A 35 -14.69 -3.95 9.98
CA THR A 35 -14.25 -2.55 10.04
C THR A 35 -12.74 -2.52 9.81
N MET A 36 -12.33 -2.02 8.66
CA MET A 36 -10.93 -1.89 8.29
C MET A 36 -10.39 -0.54 8.78
N GLN A 37 -9.33 -0.56 9.58
CA GLN A 37 -8.62 0.63 10.03
C GLN A 37 -7.33 0.75 9.21
N VAL A 38 -7.20 1.84 8.47
CA VAL A 38 -6.05 2.05 7.56
C VAL A 38 -5.18 3.17 8.11
N TRP A 39 -3.91 2.86 8.34
CA TRP A 39 -2.89 3.80 8.79
C TRP A 39 -1.97 4.13 7.61
N ASP A 40 -2.06 5.35 7.09
CA ASP A 40 -1.21 5.85 5.99
C ASP A 40 0.02 6.51 6.60
N THR A 41 1.15 5.84 6.55
CA THR A 41 2.40 6.35 7.13
C THR A 41 3.19 7.17 6.11
N ALA A 42 4.05 8.06 6.61
CA ALA A 42 4.90 8.91 5.78
C ALA A 42 5.85 8.06 4.92
N GLY A 43 5.90 8.34 3.61
CA GLY A 43 6.81 7.67 2.69
C GLY A 43 8.18 8.31 2.60
N GLN A 44 8.38 9.49 3.20
CA GLN A 44 9.67 10.16 3.21
C GLN A 44 10.48 9.74 4.44
N GLU A 45 11.73 9.34 4.23
CA GLU A 45 12.63 8.84 5.27
C GLU A 45 12.80 9.81 6.45
N ARG A 46 12.74 11.12 6.20
CA ARG A 46 12.86 12.14 7.27
C ARG A 46 11.66 12.13 8.24
N PHE A 47 10.53 11.55 7.85
CA PHE A 47 9.35 11.44 8.70
C PHE A 47 9.07 10.00 9.15
N GLN A 48 9.95 9.07 8.78
CA GLN A 48 9.80 7.64 8.99
C GLN A 48 9.65 7.29 10.48
N SER A 49 10.51 7.88 11.32
CA SER A 49 10.50 7.63 12.77
C SER A 49 9.17 7.98 13.44
N LEU A 50 8.38 8.87 12.83
CA LEU A 50 7.07 9.25 13.35
C LEU A 50 6.00 8.18 13.07
N GLY A 51 6.23 7.34 12.06
CA GLY A 51 5.29 6.31 11.63
C GLY A 51 5.49 4.95 12.27
N VAL A 52 6.70 4.62 12.71
CA VAL A 52 7.03 3.26 13.19
C VAL A 52 6.20 2.82 14.41
N ALA A 53 5.78 3.79 15.24
CA ALA A 53 4.94 3.49 16.40
C ALA A 53 3.58 2.87 16.00
N PHE A 54 3.12 3.12 14.77
CA PHE A 54 1.83 2.63 14.28
C PHE A 54 1.94 1.26 13.60
N TYR A 55 3.14 0.70 13.47
CA TYR A 55 3.32 -0.63 12.87
C TYR A 55 2.86 -1.75 13.82
N ARG A 56 2.98 -1.54 15.14
CA ARG A 56 2.62 -2.54 16.13
C ARG A 56 1.11 -2.79 16.15
N GLY A 57 0.74 -4.07 16.16
CA GLY A 57 -0.65 -4.48 16.19
C GLY A 57 -1.35 -4.45 14.84
N ALA A 58 -0.61 -4.18 13.76
CA ALA A 58 -1.17 -4.28 12.41
C ALA A 58 -1.44 -5.74 12.05
N ASP A 59 -2.57 -6.01 11.41
CA ASP A 59 -2.95 -7.35 10.93
C ASP A 59 -2.45 -7.59 9.50
N CYS A 60 -2.07 -6.53 8.79
CA CYS A 60 -1.60 -6.60 7.40
C CYS A 60 -0.78 -5.36 7.08
N CYS A 61 0.21 -5.49 6.20
CA CYS A 61 0.99 -4.37 5.71
C CYS A 61 0.82 -4.22 4.21
N VAL A 62 0.48 -3.01 3.76
CA VAL A 62 0.32 -2.71 2.33
C VAL A 62 1.51 -1.85 1.88
N LEU A 63 2.31 -2.41 0.97
CA LEU A 63 3.49 -1.78 0.41
C LEU A 63 3.12 -1.17 -0.95
N VAL A 64 3.28 0.15 -1.09
CA VAL A 64 2.82 0.86 -2.28
C VAL A 64 4.01 1.46 -3.04
N TYR A 65 4.06 1.20 -4.36
CA TYR A 65 5.03 1.84 -5.25
C TYR A 65 4.31 2.56 -6.39
N ASP A 66 5.03 3.45 -7.04
CA ASP A 66 4.57 4.22 -8.21
C ASP A 66 5.14 3.56 -9.47
N VAL A 67 4.29 3.12 -10.38
CA VAL A 67 4.73 2.42 -11.61
C VAL A 67 5.61 3.30 -12.50
N THR A 68 5.62 4.61 -12.26
CA THR A 68 6.43 5.58 -13.01
C THR A 68 7.74 5.94 -12.29
N ASN A 69 8.05 5.26 -11.17
CA ASN A 69 9.22 5.61 -10.35
C ASN A 69 9.94 4.32 -9.89
N ALA A 70 11.08 4.04 -10.54
CA ALA A 70 11.87 2.83 -10.27
C ALA A 70 12.34 2.78 -8.80
N SER A 71 12.78 3.90 -8.25
CA SER A 71 13.28 3.96 -6.86
C SER A 71 12.20 3.54 -5.85
N SER A 72 10.95 3.95 -6.08
CA SER A 72 9.84 3.55 -5.19
C SER A 72 9.62 2.03 -5.22
N PHE A 73 9.84 1.40 -6.37
CA PHE A 73 9.73 -0.05 -6.51
C PHE A 73 10.91 -0.77 -5.86
N GLU A 74 12.11 -0.29 -6.09
CA GLU A 74 13.34 -0.85 -5.51
C GLU A 74 13.31 -0.84 -3.98
N ASN A 75 12.65 0.15 -3.39
CA ASN A 75 12.54 0.31 -1.94
C ASN A 75 11.48 -0.59 -1.27
N ILE A 76 10.67 -1.33 -2.05
CA ILE A 76 9.62 -2.21 -1.48
C ILE A 76 10.19 -3.20 -0.46
N LYS A 77 11.31 -3.83 -0.80
CA LYS A 77 11.95 -4.80 0.09
C LYS A 77 12.42 -4.13 1.40
N SER A 78 13.05 -2.97 1.29
CA SER A 78 13.52 -2.22 2.47
C SER A 78 12.35 -1.83 3.40
N TRP A 79 11.25 -1.37 2.83
CA TRP A 79 10.05 -1.03 3.62
C TRP A 79 9.46 -2.25 4.33
N ARG A 80 9.42 -3.41 3.63
CA ARG A 80 8.97 -4.66 4.23
C ARG A 80 9.85 -5.05 5.42
N ASP A 81 11.15 -5.06 5.20
CA ASP A 81 12.12 -5.49 6.21
C ASP A 81 12.06 -4.55 7.42
N GLU A 82 11.95 -3.24 7.19
CA GLU A 82 11.78 -2.25 8.25
C GLU A 82 10.48 -2.46 9.02
N PHE A 83 9.37 -2.71 8.33
CA PHE A 83 8.10 -3.00 8.99
C PHE A 83 8.26 -4.20 9.93
N LEU A 84 8.85 -5.30 9.46
CA LEU A 84 9.04 -6.51 10.26
C LEU A 84 9.89 -6.25 11.52
N VAL A 85 10.91 -5.40 11.41
CA VAL A 85 11.77 -5.04 12.56
C VAL A 85 10.96 -4.30 13.63
N HIS A 86 10.09 -3.38 13.24
CA HIS A 86 9.41 -2.48 14.19
C HIS A 86 8.01 -2.96 14.62
N ALA A 87 7.34 -3.76 13.81
CA ALA A 87 5.99 -4.24 14.09
C ALA A 87 5.95 -5.32 15.18
N ASN A 88 7.09 -5.97 15.42
CA ASN A 88 7.22 -7.05 16.41
C ASN A 88 6.22 -8.17 16.15
N VAL A 89 6.12 -8.62 14.89
CA VAL A 89 5.22 -9.70 14.51
C VAL A 89 5.74 -11.05 14.98
N ASN A 90 4.84 -11.92 15.46
CA ASN A 90 5.20 -13.23 16.00
C ASN A 90 5.70 -14.20 14.92
N SER A 91 5.14 -14.11 13.71
CA SER A 91 5.46 -15.01 12.60
C SER A 91 5.70 -14.21 11.32
N PRO A 92 6.90 -13.65 11.15
CA PRO A 92 7.22 -12.81 9.99
C PRO A 92 6.99 -13.51 8.64
N GLU A 93 7.23 -14.82 8.58
CA GLU A 93 7.11 -15.61 7.34
C GLU A 93 5.67 -15.82 6.89
N THR A 94 4.70 -15.67 7.80
CA THR A 94 3.27 -15.82 7.47
C THR A 94 2.49 -14.50 7.58
N PHE A 95 3.18 -13.41 7.96
CA PHE A 95 2.52 -12.12 8.13
C PHE A 95 1.98 -11.62 6.78
N PRO A 96 0.70 -11.21 6.72
CA PRO A 96 0.10 -10.80 5.44
C PRO A 96 0.68 -9.49 4.90
N PHE A 97 1.27 -9.56 3.73
CA PHE A 97 1.70 -8.39 2.97
C PHE A 97 0.91 -8.31 1.66
N VAL A 98 0.67 -7.07 1.21
CA VAL A 98 0.09 -6.80 -0.11
C VAL A 98 0.98 -5.77 -0.81
N ILE A 99 1.32 -6.00 -2.07
CA ILE A 99 2.08 -5.04 -2.88
C ILE A 99 1.11 -4.37 -3.86
N LEU A 100 1.09 -3.04 -3.89
CA LEU A 100 0.21 -2.29 -4.79
C LEU A 100 1.00 -1.34 -5.68
N GLY A 101 0.87 -1.55 -6.99
CA GLY A 101 1.38 -0.63 -8.00
C GLY A 101 0.38 0.51 -8.23
N ASN A 102 0.78 1.71 -7.90
CA ASN A 102 -0.06 2.91 -8.01
C ASN A 102 0.21 3.66 -9.31
N LYS A 103 -0.76 4.46 -9.74
CA LYS A 103 -0.74 5.32 -10.94
C LYS A 103 -0.72 4.53 -12.26
N ILE A 104 -1.40 3.40 -12.32
CA ILE A 104 -1.45 2.59 -13.56
C ILE A 104 -2.20 3.31 -14.69
N ASP A 105 -2.89 4.41 -14.37
CA ASP A 105 -3.53 5.30 -15.34
C ASP A 105 -2.54 6.31 -15.96
N ALA A 106 -1.26 6.26 -15.61
CA ALA A 106 -0.22 7.06 -16.24
C ALA A 106 -0.04 6.64 -17.71
N GLU A 107 0.46 7.57 -18.51
CA GLU A 107 0.80 7.30 -19.91
C GLU A 107 1.79 6.13 -20.01
N GLU A 108 1.57 5.24 -20.97
CA GLU A 108 2.37 4.02 -21.14
C GLU A 108 3.88 4.33 -21.21
N SER A 109 4.23 5.40 -21.90
CA SER A 109 5.62 5.86 -22.03
C SER A 109 6.30 6.24 -20.72
N LYS A 110 5.51 6.51 -19.68
CA LYS A 110 6.00 6.89 -18.34
C LYS A 110 6.09 5.71 -17.37
N LYS A 111 5.51 4.58 -17.72
CA LYS A 111 5.56 3.38 -16.87
C LYS A 111 6.92 2.71 -17.01
N ILE A 112 7.63 2.63 -15.91
CA ILE A 112 8.99 2.07 -15.87
C ILE A 112 8.96 0.65 -15.27
N VAL A 113 8.04 0.42 -14.33
CA VAL A 113 7.94 -0.87 -13.63
C VAL A 113 6.87 -1.72 -14.32
N SER A 114 7.29 -2.86 -14.89
CA SER A 114 6.38 -3.79 -15.56
C SER A 114 5.60 -4.65 -14.54
N GLU A 115 4.47 -5.16 -14.99
CA GLU A 115 3.69 -6.13 -14.21
C GLU A 115 4.53 -7.38 -13.92
N LYS A 116 5.31 -7.85 -14.90
CA LYS A 116 6.19 -9.01 -14.75
C LYS A 116 7.17 -8.81 -13.61
N SER A 117 7.84 -7.64 -13.55
CA SER A 117 8.78 -7.32 -12.47
C SER A 117 8.08 -7.34 -11.11
N ALA A 118 6.84 -6.83 -11.03
CA ALA A 118 6.07 -6.83 -9.78
C ALA A 118 5.71 -8.25 -9.35
N GLN A 119 5.33 -9.12 -10.29
CA GLN A 119 5.04 -10.53 -10.01
C GLN A 119 6.30 -11.26 -9.50
N GLU A 120 7.44 -11.03 -10.15
CA GLU A 120 8.71 -11.63 -9.75
C GLU A 120 9.11 -11.20 -8.34
N LEU A 121 8.95 -9.92 -8.03
CA LEU A 121 9.23 -9.42 -6.68
C LEU A 121 8.29 -10.06 -5.65
N ALA A 122 6.99 -10.11 -5.93
CA ALA A 122 6.00 -10.70 -5.02
C ALA A 122 6.34 -12.17 -4.70
N LYS A 123 6.72 -12.93 -5.72
CA LYS A 123 7.16 -14.33 -5.55
C LYS A 123 8.43 -14.42 -4.70
N SER A 124 9.41 -13.56 -4.98
CA SER A 124 10.70 -13.59 -4.26
C SER A 124 10.54 -13.27 -2.78
N LEU A 125 9.48 -12.56 -2.40
CA LEU A 125 9.20 -12.16 -1.02
C LEU A 125 8.25 -13.13 -0.29
N GLY A 126 7.89 -14.26 -0.92
CA GLY A 126 7.05 -15.31 -0.31
C GLY A 126 5.65 -15.38 -0.87
N ASP A 127 5.50 -15.22 -2.18
CA ASP A 127 4.21 -15.24 -2.90
C ASP A 127 3.20 -14.21 -2.33
N ILE A 128 3.71 -13.03 -2.06
CA ILE A 128 2.89 -11.91 -1.54
C ILE A 128 1.83 -11.52 -2.58
N THR A 129 0.61 -11.29 -2.13
CA THR A 129 -0.48 -10.79 -2.98
C THR A 129 -0.09 -9.43 -3.58
N PHE A 130 -0.29 -9.26 -4.89
CA PHE A 130 -0.05 -7.96 -5.51
C PHE A 130 -1.26 -7.50 -6.33
N GLY A 131 -1.35 -6.19 -6.54
CA GLY A 131 -2.41 -5.59 -7.32
C GLY A 131 -2.04 -4.21 -7.82
N PHE A 132 -3.01 -3.54 -8.45
CA PHE A 132 -2.78 -2.24 -9.06
C PHE A 132 -3.85 -1.23 -8.65
N LEU A 133 -3.44 0.03 -8.50
CA LEU A 133 -4.32 1.14 -8.18
C LEU A 133 -4.28 2.18 -9.30
N ASN A 134 -5.44 2.73 -9.63
CA ASN A 134 -5.53 3.86 -10.54
C ASN A 134 -6.24 5.05 -9.88
N LYS A 135 -6.01 6.22 -10.46
CA LYS A 135 -6.58 7.49 -10.00
C LYS A 135 -8.10 7.55 -10.19
N CYS A 136 -8.58 6.86 -11.21
CA CYS A 136 -9.94 7.02 -11.69
C CYS A 136 -10.58 5.67 -11.99
N GLN A 137 -11.06 4.99 -10.94
CA GLN A 137 -12.05 3.93 -11.20
C GLN A 137 -13.40 4.60 -11.42
N LYS A 138 -13.78 4.80 -12.67
CA LYS A 138 -15.17 5.06 -13.03
C LYS A 138 -15.95 3.79 -12.68
N ARG A 139 -16.79 3.87 -11.65
CA ARG A 139 -17.73 2.78 -11.40
C ARG A 139 -18.58 2.59 -12.65
N UNK A 140 -18.41 1.68 -13.34
CA UNK A 140 -19.13 1.50 -14.13
C UNK A 140 -20.32 1.28 -13.66
N LYS A 141 -21.11 1.95 -13.77
CA LYS A 141 -22.50 1.71 -13.47
C LYS A 141 -22.92 0.44 -14.23
N ARG A 142 -23.11 -0.60 -13.52
CA ARG A 142 -23.90 -1.74 -14.02
C ARG A 142 -25.38 -1.40 -13.99
#